data_acd96c22f9b468bf414245fcf9890cd6
#
_entry.id   acd96c22f9b468bf414245fcf9890cd6
#
_cell.length_a   1.000
_cell.length_b   1.000
_cell.length_c   1.000
_cell.angle_alpha   90.00
_cell.angle_beta   90.00
_cell.angle_gamma   90.00
#
_symmetry.space_group_name_H-M   'P 1'
#
loop_
_entity.id
_entity.type
_entity.pdbx_description
1 polymer ?
#
loop_
_entity_poly.entity_id
_entity_poly.type
_entity_poly.pdbx_seq_one_letter_code
_entity_poly.pdbx_strand_id
1 'polypeptide(L)'
;MQAMFIDVDGTLSSPCYKVNGKFQIGMSDVQWADYCSKHGEDTYEWCRPVMQVKEYAMKAKEKGTKLYVLTTSGTKIETAAKRRFLDRYYDGMFDD
;
A
#
# COMPACT_ATOMS: atom_id res chain seq x y z
N MET A 1 -23.82 -6.77 -8.89
CA MET A 1 -22.62 -5.94 -8.72
C MET A 1 -21.68 -6.61 -7.77
N GLN A 2 -20.41 -6.72 -8.13
CA GLN A 2 -19.39 -7.30 -7.27
C GLN A 2 -18.55 -6.20 -6.63
N ALA A 3 -18.03 -6.48 -5.45
CA ALA A 3 -17.10 -5.60 -4.75
C ALA A 3 -15.87 -6.40 -4.33
N MET A 4 -14.71 -5.78 -4.41
CA MET A 4 -13.45 -6.38 -4.02
C MET A 4 -12.76 -5.48 -3.00
N PHE A 5 -12.34 -6.06 -1.89
CA PHE A 5 -11.58 -5.36 -0.84
C PHE A 5 -10.13 -5.82 -0.90
N ILE A 6 -9.22 -4.87 -1.05
CA ILE A 6 -7.81 -5.17 -1.27
C ILE A 6 -6.97 -4.56 -0.15
N ASP A 7 -6.13 -5.39 0.47
CA ASP A 7 -5.21 -4.95 1.52
C ASP A 7 -4.08 -4.11 0.93
N VAL A 8 -3.53 -3.20 1.72
CA VAL A 8 -2.42 -2.33 1.29
C VAL A 8 -1.07 -3.01 1.51
N ASP A 9 -0.75 -3.30 2.77
CA ASP A 9 0.59 -3.78 3.11
C ASP A 9 0.82 -5.22 2.65
N GLY A 10 1.82 -5.41 1.80
CA GLY A 10 2.13 -6.72 1.25
C GLY A 10 1.28 -7.13 0.06
N THR A 11 0.27 -6.35 -0.32
CA THR A 11 -0.61 -6.64 -1.46
C THR A 11 -0.55 -5.53 -2.49
N LEU A 12 -1.06 -4.34 -2.17
CA LEU A 12 -0.94 -3.17 -3.06
C LEU A 12 0.44 -2.54 -2.96
N SER A 13 1.06 -2.62 -1.81
CA SER A 13 2.37 -2.05 -1.52
C SER A 13 3.37 -3.14 -1.19
N SER A 14 4.50 -3.16 -1.88
CA SER A 14 5.63 -3.99 -1.52
C SER A 14 6.52 -3.19 -0.57
N PRO A 15 6.65 -3.60 0.70
CA PRO A 15 7.52 -2.88 1.63
C PRO A 15 8.96 -2.91 1.14
N CYS A 16 9.51 -1.72 0.95
CA CYS A 16 10.90 -1.55 0.53
C CYS A 16 11.53 -0.53 1.48
N TYR A 17 12.64 -0.87 2.09
CA TYR A 17 13.28 -0.02 3.07
C TYR A 17 14.79 0.01 2.85
N LYS A 18 15.44 1.04 3.37
CA LYS A 18 16.89 1.17 3.25
C LYS A 18 17.59 0.74 4.54
N VAL A 19 18.59 -0.13 4.39
CA VAL A 19 19.51 -0.48 5.46
C VAL A 19 20.91 -0.27 4.91
N ASN A 20 21.69 0.59 5.57
CA ASN A 20 23.08 0.91 5.15
C ASN A 20 23.15 1.33 3.66
N GLY A 21 22.19 2.11 3.21
CA GLY A 21 22.14 2.60 1.83
C GLY A 21 21.65 1.62 0.78
N LYS A 22 21.32 0.39 1.18
CA LYS A 22 20.80 -0.63 0.27
C LYS A 22 19.32 -0.89 0.51
N PHE A 23 18.58 -1.07 -0.58
CA PHE A 23 17.17 -1.43 -0.49
C PHE A 23 17.00 -2.89 -0.07
N GLN A 24 16.06 -3.11 0.85
CA GLN A 24 15.66 -4.43 1.31
C GLN A 24 14.18 -4.61 1.06
N ILE A 25 13.74 -5.84 0.84
CA ILE A 25 12.35 -6.20 0.64
C ILE A 25 11.95 -7.20 1.71
N GLY A 26 10.79 -6.95 2.31
CA GLY A 26 10.25 -7.81 3.36
C GLY A 26 10.69 -7.39 4.74
N MET A 27 9.76 -7.41 5.66
CA MET A 27 9.99 -7.09 7.08
C MET A 27 9.14 -8.02 7.92
N SER A 28 9.67 -8.40 9.10
CA SER A 28 8.82 -9.00 10.13
C SER A 28 7.86 -7.96 10.70
N ASP A 29 6.84 -8.40 11.43
CA ASP A 29 5.87 -7.48 12.04
C ASP A 29 6.56 -6.51 13.01
N VAL A 30 7.55 -6.98 13.76
CA VAL A 30 8.31 -6.14 14.68
C VAL A 30 9.14 -5.10 13.91
N GLN A 31 9.80 -5.52 12.85
CA GLN A 31 10.58 -4.59 12.00
C GLN A 31 9.70 -3.55 11.35
N TRP A 32 8.53 -3.94 10.87
CA TRP A 32 7.58 -3.02 10.25
C TRP A 32 7.08 -1.99 11.26
N ALA A 33 6.71 -2.42 12.46
CA ALA A 33 6.26 -1.51 13.51
C ALA A 33 7.34 -0.50 13.89
N ASP A 34 8.59 -0.95 14.02
CA ASP A 34 9.73 -0.08 14.31
C ASP A 34 9.98 0.91 13.18
N TYR A 35 9.91 0.45 11.94
CA TYR A 35 10.08 1.28 10.75
C TYR A 35 9.03 2.38 10.68
N CYS A 36 7.75 2.03 10.87
CA CYS A 36 6.66 3.00 10.87
C CYS A 36 6.83 4.04 11.99
N SER A 37 7.26 3.61 13.15
CA SER A 37 7.50 4.49 14.28
C SER A 37 8.60 5.52 13.99
N LYS A 38 9.66 5.10 13.29
CA LYS A 38 10.81 5.96 12.98
C LYS A 38 10.55 6.89 11.79
N HIS A 39 9.81 6.44 10.79
CA HIS A 39 9.64 7.17 9.55
C HIS A 39 8.35 7.99 9.47
N GLY A 40 7.29 7.57 10.14
CA GLY A 40 6.04 8.31 10.16
C GLY A 40 5.53 8.65 8.76
N GLU A 41 5.63 9.93 8.37
CA GLU A 41 5.17 10.40 7.07
C GLU A 41 5.88 9.74 5.89
N ASP A 42 7.12 9.33 6.09
CA ASP A 42 7.96 8.77 5.03
C ASP A 42 7.86 7.25 4.93
N THR A 43 6.97 6.63 5.69
CA THR A 43 6.84 5.17 5.75
C THR A 43 6.71 4.53 4.38
N TYR A 44 5.97 5.14 3.47
CA TYR A 44 5.72 4.60 2.14
C TYR A 44 6.58 5.24 1.04
N GLU A 45 7.55 6.06 1.40
CA GLU A 45 8.38 6.79 0.42
C GLU A 45 9.10 5.85 -0.55
N TRP A 46 9.60 4.74 -0.04
CA TRP A 46 10.35 3.76 -0.85
C TRP A 46 9.53 2.52 -1.19
N CYS A 47 8.26 2.45 -0.80
CA CYS A 47 7.40 1.35 -1.18
C CYS A 47 7.09 1.42 -2.68
N ARG A 48 6.89 0.26 -3.28
CA ARG A 48 6.58 0.15 -4.70
C ARG A 48 5.22 -0.52 -4.89
N PRO A 49 4.50 -0.16 -5.94
CA PRO A 49 3.25 -0.85 -6.24
C PRO A 49 3.53 -2.27 -6.71
N VAL A 50 2.63 -3.19 -6.38
CA VAL A 50 2.70 -4.56 -6.85
C VAL A 50 1.95 -4.62 -8.19
N MET A 51 2.68 -4.61 -9.29
CA MET A 51 2.09 -4.45 -10.62
C MET A 51 1.11 -5.55 -11.00
N GLN A 52 1.37 -6.78 -10.57
CA GLN A 52 0.47 -7.91 -10.83
C GLN A 52 -0.89 -7.70 -10.17
N VAL A 53 -0.88 -7.21 -8.93
CA VAL A 53 -2.11 -6.90 -8.21
C VAL A 53 -2.84 -5.73 -8.86
N LYS A 54 -2.10 -4.70 -9.26
CA LYS A 54 -2.65 -3.53 -9.94
C LYS A 54 -3.36 -3.93 -11.23
N GLU A 55 -2.71 -4.76 -12.05
CA GLU A 55 -3.29 -5.23 -13.31
C GLU A 55 -4.55 -6.05 -13.08
N TYR A 56 -4.53 -6.93 -12.09
CA TYR A 56 -5.69 -7.74 -11.73
C TYR A 56 -6.87 -6.86 -11.30
N ALA A 57 -6.59 -5.87 -10.45
CA ALA A 57 -7.61 -4.94 -9.97
C ALA A 57 -8.18 -4.09 -11.10
N MET A 58 -7.34 -3.63 -12.03
CA MET A 58 -7.80 -2.86 -13.19
C MET A 58 -8.73 -3.67 -14.07
N LYS A 59 -8.41 -4.94 -14.31
CA LYS A 59 -9.27 -5.83 -15.09
C LYS A 59 -10.61 -6.07 -14.40
N ALA A 60 -10.61 -6.23 -13.09
CA ALA A 60 -11.84 -6.37 -12.31
C ALA A 60 -12.71 -5.12 -12.43
N LYS A 61 -12.10 -3.95 -12.34
CA LYS A 61 -12.81 -2.67 -12.47
C LYS A 61 -13.43 -2.51 -13.85
N GLU A 62 -12.73 -2.90 -14.90
CA GLU A 62 -13.25 -2.87 -16.27
C GLU A 62 -14.50 -3.73 -16.43
N LYS A 63 -14.62 -4.79 -15.65
CA LYS A 63 -15.77 -5.68 -15.65
C LYS A 63 -16.91 -5.20 -14.76
N GLY A 64 -16.78 -4.04 -14.14
CA GLY A 64 -17.79 -3.46 -13.29
C GLY A 64 -17.66 -3.76 -11.81
N THR A 65 -16.57 -4.40 -11.36
CA THR A 65 -16.31 -4.64 -9.96
C THR A 65 -15.92 -3.34 -9.27
N LYS A 66 -16.52 -3.06 -8.12
CA LYS A 66 -16.12 -1.91 -7.30
C LYS A 66 -14.92 -2.29 -6.44
N LEU A 67 -13.94 -1.40 -6.36
CA LEU A 67 -12.70 -1.64 -5.62
C LEU A 67 -12.64 -0.77 -4.38
N TYR A 68 -12.35 -1.41 -3.24
CA TYR A 68 -12.18 -0.74 -1.96
C TYR A 68 -10.87 -1.14 -1.31
N VAL A 69 -10.28 -0.23 -0.57
CA VAL A 69 -9.08 -0.51 0.20
C VAL A 69 -9.47 -1.01 1.59
N LEU A 70 -8.89 -2.12 2.00
CA LEU A 70 -9.04 -2.66 3.35
C LEU A 70 -7.68 -2.60 4.03
N THR A 71 -7.55 -1.75 5.05
CA THR A 71 -6.27 -1.58 5.74
C THR A 71 -6.49 -1.16 7.18
N THR A 72 -5.50 -1.46 8.02
CA THR A 72 -5.45 -0.99 9.40
C THR A 72 -4.24 -0.07 9.56
N SER A 73 -4.39 0.95 10.38
CA SER A 73 -3.30 1.91 10.64
C SER A 73 -3.26 2.21 12.12
N GLY A 74 -2.04 2.28 12.66
CA GLY A 74 -1.84 2.59 14.07
C GLY A 74 -1.98 4.08 14.39
N THR A 75 -1.79 4.96 13.41
CA THR A 75 -1.85 6.41 13.60
C THR A 75 -2.45 7.11 12.40
N LYS A 76 -2.86 8.37 12.61
CA LYS A 76 -3.35 9.23 11.51
C LYS A 76 -2.25 9.55 10.51
N ILE A 77 -1.00 9.66 10.96
CA ILE A 77 0.15 9.92 10.10
C ILE A 77 0.36 8.75 9.14
N GLU A 78 0.27 7.53 9.65
CA GLU A 78 0.37 6.32 8.83
C GLU A 78 -0.76 6.23 7.81
N THR A 79 -1.98 6.55 8.21
CA THR A 79 -3.14 6.59 7.31
C THR A 79 -2.92 7.58 6.17
N ALA A 80 -2.44 8.79 6.50
CA ALA A 80 -2.16 9.81 5.50
C ALA A 80 -1.05 9.37 4.54
N ALA A 81 -0.01 8.72 5.05
CA ALA A 81 1.08 8.20 4.23
C ALA A 81 0.58 7.12 3.25
N LYS A 82 -0.29 6.22 3.71
CA LYS A 82 -0.92 5.20 2.85
C LYS A 82 -1.74 5.84 1.75
N ARG A 83 -2.52 6.87 2.09
CA ARG A 83 -3.34 7.58 1.09
C ARG A 83 -2.49 8.25 0.03
N ARG A 84 -1.38 8.89 0.41
CA ARG A 84 -0.46 9.48 -0.55
C ARG A 84 0.13 8.43 -1.50
N PHE A 85 0.50 7.26 -0.96
CA PHE A 85 0.98 6.15 -1.76
C PHE A 85 -0.07 5.69 -2.78
N LEU A 86 -1.32 5.54 -2.35
CA LEU A 86 -2.40 5.11 -3.22
C LEU A 86 -2.70 6.16 -4.29
N ASP A 87 -2.70 7.43 -3.94
CA ASP A 87 -2.93 8.52 -4.90
C ASP A 87 -1.82 8.56 -5.95
N ARG A 88 -0.59 8.23 -5.56
CA ARG A 88 0.56 8.24 -6.46
C ARG A 88 0.54 7.10 -7.49
N TYR A 89 0.19 5.89 -7.04
CA TYR A 89 0.32 4.68 -7.87
C TYR A 89 -1.00 4.07 -8.32
N TYR A 90 -2.10 4.41 -7.68
CA TYR A 90 -3.41 3.82 -7.92
C TYR A 90 -4.51 4.89 -8.08
N ASP A 91 -4.13 6.07 -8.58
CA ASP A 91 -5.06 7.18 -8.71
C ASP A 91 -6.30 6.80 -9.52
N GLY A 92 -7.47 7.10 -8.97
CA GLY A 92 -8.74 6.86 -9.62
C GLY A 92 -9.20 5.40 -9.65
N MET A 93 -8.45 4.47 -9.05
CA MET A 93 -8.82 3.05 -9.07
C MET A 93 -9.85 2.66 -8.03
N PHE A 94 -9.82 3.25 -6.85
CA PHE A 94 -10.66 2.84 -5.74
C PHE A 94 -11.91 3.70 -5.62
N ASP A 95 -13.02 3.04 -5.27
CA ASP A 95 -14.33 3.68 -5.16
C ASP A 95 -14.54 4.40 -3.83
N ASP A 96 -13.63 4.23 -2.90
CA ASP A 96 -13.61 4.98 -1.65
C ASP A 96 -12.19 5.08 -1.09
#